data_bbda7c385f39a8a78a2168fad7fd7abd
#
_entry.id   bbda7c385f39a8a78a2168fad7fd7abd
#
_cell.length_a   1.000
_cell.length_b   1.000
_cell.length_c   1.000
_cell.angle_alpha   90.00
_cell.angle_beta   90.00
_cell.angle_gamma   90.00
#
_symmetry.space_group_name_H-M   'P 1'
#
loop_
_entity.id
_entity.type
_entity.pdbx_description
1 polymer ?
#
loop_
_entity_poly.entity_id
_entity_poly.type
_entity_poly.pdbx_seq_one_letter_code
_entity_poly.pdbx_strand_id
1 'polypeptide(L)'
;IEQGASKVNDYLIVAISSEGTVRNGAGDTIKMELMDILKGDYVNPHVSIWWYKLDSIDEVADPDKWLKANPNLGKTVSYETYQLDVERAEKAPAARNDILAKRFGLPMEGYTYYFTYEETLPHRHRDYWQMPCSLGADLSQGDDFCAFTFLFPLSNGSFGVKTRNYISSSTLMKLPAAMRIKYDQFMKEGSLIVLEGTVLDMMEVYEDLDNHIIECGYDVRCFGYDPYNAKEFVERWASENGPFGIEKVIQGAKTESV
;
A
#
# COMPACT_ATOMS: atom_id res chain seq x y z
N ILE A 1 14.86 23.86 -0.43
CA ILE A 1 15.22 24.61 -1.65
C ILE A 1 14.86 26.08 -1.47
N GLU A 2 13.63 26.43 -1.11
CA GLU A 2 13.18 27.83 -0.94
C GLU A 2 14.01 28.61 0.09
N GLN A 3 14.31 28.00 1.26
CA GLN A 3 15.16 28.64 2.27
C GLN A 3 16.58 28.94 1.77
N GLY A 4 17.12 28.14 0.85
CA GLY A 4 18.41 28.39 0.21
C GLY A 4 18.36 29.53 -0.81
N ALA A 5 17.27 29.64 -1.55
CA ALA A 5 17.06 30.68 -2.56
C ALA A 5 16.86 32.06 -1.96
N SER A 6 16.32 32.16 -0.73
CA SER A 6 16.09 33.46 -0.05
C SER A 6 17.32 34.32 0.18
N LYS A 7 18.53 33.79 -0.04
CA LYS A 7 19.78 34.53 0.01
C LYS A 7 20.09 35.38 -1.25
N VAL A 8 19.29 35.19 -2.31
CA VAL A 8 19.44 35.86 -3.57
C VAL A 8 18.20 36.71 -3.81
N ASN A 9 18.36 37.97 -4.13
CA ASN A 9 17.25 38.92 -4.29
C ASN A 9 16.40 38.67 -5.56
N ASP A 10 16.95 38.00 -6.55
CA ASP A 10 16.27 37.69 -7.81
C ASP A 10 16.49 36.22 -8.13
N TYR A 11 15.50 35.40 -7.80
CA TYR A 11 15.55 33.96 -8.04
C TYR A 11 14.23 33.44 -8.64
N LEU A 12 14.34 32.39 -9.42
CA LEU A 12 13.22 31.66 -9.98
C LEU A 12 13.33 30.19 -9.58
N ILE A 13 12.26 29.65 -8.98
CA ILE A 13 12.13 28.22 -8.74
C ILE A 13 11.09 27.67 -9.72
N VAL A 14 11.49 26.70 -10.52
CA VAL A 14 10.61 25.99 -11.45
C VAL A 14 10.50 24.54 -11.00
N ALA A 15 9.29 24.08 -10.68
CA ALA A 15 8.99 22.71 -10.37
C ALA A 15 8.18 22.09 -11.51
N ILE A 16 8.66 20.98 -12.05
CA ILE A 16 7.99 20.22 -13.10
C ILE A 16 7.74 18.82 -12.55
N SER A 17 6.49 18.38 -12.57
CA SER A 17 6.12 17.06 -12.08
C SER A 17 4.93 16.51 -12.88
N SER A 18 4.78 15.19 -12.88
CA SER A 18 3.54 14.51 -13.27
C SER A 18 2.75 14.10 -12.03
N GLU A 19 1.52 13.64 -12.22
CA GLU A 19 0.74 13.04 -11.15
C GLU A 19 1.46 11.80 -10.62
N GLY A 20 1.55 11.68 -9.31
CA GLY A 20 2.12 10.50 -8.65
C GLY A 20 1.04 9.50 -8.26
N THR A 21 1.50 8.34 -7.83
CA THR A 21 0.65 7.26 -7.32
C THR A 21 0.62 7.19 -5.78
N VAL A 22 1.49 7.96 -5.10
CA VAL A 22 1.51 8.06 -3.63
C VAL A 22 0.53 9.15 -3.20
N ARG A 23 -0.41 8.81 -2.31
CA ARG A 23 -1.39 9.75 -1.76
C ARG A 23 -0.99 10.22 -0.36
N ASN A 24 -1.51 11.41 0.01
CA ASN A 24 -1.27 12.06 1.30
C ASN A 24 0.23 12.38 1.58
N GLY A 25 1.04 12.47 0.54
CA GLY A 25 2.43 12.88 0.63
C GLY A 25 2.62 14.40 0.42
N ALA A 26 3.88 14.85 0.48
CA ALA A 26 4.25 16.25 0.27
C ALA A 26 3.75 16.82 -1.07
N GLY A 27 3.70 16.00 -2.12
CA GLY A 27 3.16 16.39 -3.42
C GLY A 27 1.67 16.73 -3.39
N ASP A 28 0.87 15.98 -2.63
CA ASP A 28 -0.56 16.26 -2.48
C ASP A 28 -0.80 17.52 -1.66
N THR A 29 0.01 17.79 -0.62
CA THR A 29 -0.06 19.02 0.16
C THR A 29 0.21 20.24 -0.71
N ILE A 30 1.27 20.21 -1.52
CA ILE A 30 1.60 21.28 -2.45
C ILE A 30 0.48 21.47 -3.49
N LYS A 31 -0.07 20.38 -4.03
CA LYS A 31 -1.20 20.47 -4.98
C LYS A 31 -2.45 21.10 -4.38
N MET A 32 -2.75 20.84 -3.11
CA MET A 32 -3.89 21.48 -2.41
C MET A 32 -3.68 23.00 -2.34
N GLU A 33 -2.51 23.47 -1.92
CA GLU A 33 -2.17 24.89 -1.87
C GLU A 33 -2.26 25.54 -3.26
N LEU A 34 -1.70 24.91 -4.29
CA LEU A 34 -1.77 25.38 -5.66
C LEU A 34 -3.22 25.42 -6.19
N MET A 35 -4.07 24.48 -5.78
CA MET A 35 -5.47 24.45 -6.15
C MET A 35 -6.25 25.61 -5.52
N ASP A 36 -5.96 25.97 -4.28
CA ASP A 36 -6.59 27.12 -3.61
C ASP A 36 -6.23 28.42 -4.30
N ILE A 37 -4.97 28.55 -4.79
CA ILE A 37 -4.55 29.69 -5.61
C ILE A 37 -5.31 29.71 -6.96
N LEU A 38 -5.45 28.57 -7.64
CA LEU A 38 -6.16 28.49 -8.92
C LEU A 38 -7.67 28.79 -8.79
N LYS A 39 -8.29 28.43 -7.68
CA LYS A 39 -9.68 28.73 -7.37
C LYS A 39 -9.91 30.19 -6.97
N GLY A 40 -8.85 30.89 -6.60
CA GLY A 40 -8.92 32.25 -6.10
C GLY A 40 -9.19 32.37 -4.60
N ASP A 41 -9.16 31.25 -3.87
CA ASP A 41 -9.33 31.25 -2.40
C ASP A 41 -8.13 31.89 -1.70
N TYR A 42 -6.97 31.85 -2.37
CA TYR A 42 -5.73 32.47 -1.92
C TYR A 42 -5.02 33.15 -3.10
N VAL A 43 -4.62 34.40 -2.92
CA VAL A 43 -3.92 35.18 -3.97
C VAL A 43 -2.42 35.24 -3.68
N ASN A 44 -1.62 34.68 -4.59
CA ASN A 44 -0.16 34.80 -4.55
C ASN A 44 0.38 35.25 -5.89
N PRO A 45 0.76 36.56 -6.03
CA PRO A 45 1.24 37.14 -7.29
C PRO A 45 2.62 36.60 -7.74
N HIS A 46 3.33 35.90 -6.88
CA HIS A 46 4.65 35.33 -7.15
C HIS A 46 4.61 33.88 -7.65
N VAL A 47 3.42 33.26 -7.73
CA VAL A 47 3.24 31.89 -8.18
C VAL A 47 2.50 31.84 -9.50
N SER A 48 3.11 31.17 -10.49
CA SER A 48 2.49 30.87 -11.79
C SER A 48 2.26 29.37 -11.89
N ILE A 49 1.03 28.95 -12.21
CA ILE A 49 0.62 27.54 -12.18
C ILE A 49 0.12 27.13 -13.56
N TRP A 50 0.69 26.05 -14.07
CA TRP A 50 0.30 25.42 -15.32
C TRP A 50 -0.07 23.96 -15.03
N TRP A 51 -1.37 23.62 -15.10
CA TRP A 51 -1.86 22.31 -14.73
C TRP A 51 -2.62 21.64 -15.86
N TYR A 52 -1.96 20.71 -16.52
CA TYR A 52 -2.51 19.96 -17.64
C TYR A 52 -2.97 18.58 -17.16
N LYS A 53 -4.28 18.34 -17.18
CA LYS A 53 -4.89 17.07 -16.76
C LYS A 53 -6.27 16.91 -17.38
N LEU A 54 -6.80 15.69 -17.38
CA LEU A 54 -8.23 15.46 -17.58
C LEU A 54 -9.02 15.80 -16.32
N ASP A 55 -10.29 16.13 -16.47
CA ASP A 55 -11.16 16.46 -15.34
C ASP A 55 -11.71 15.20 -14.66
N SER A 56 -11.98 14.15 -15.43
CA SER A 56 -12.45 12.87 -14.91
C SER A 56 -11.86 11.68 -15.68
N ILE A 57 -11.98 10.49 -15.09
CA ILE A 57 -11.54 9.25 -15.73
C ILE A 57 -12.36 8.90 -16.98
N ASP A 58 -13.61 9.34 -17.06
CA ASP A 58 -14.48 9.11 -18.20
C ASP A 58 -13.98 9.79 -19.48
N GLU A 59 -13.21 10.88 -19.34
CA GLU A 59 -12.60 11.60 -20.46
C GLU A 59 -11.46 10.82 -21.13
N VAL A 60 -10.95 9.76 -20.51
CA VAL A 60 -9.89 8.90 -21.08
C VAL A 60 -10.36 8.21 -22.35
N ALA A 61 -11.64 7.87 -22.43
CA ALA A 61 -12.24 7.24 -23.62
C ALA A 61 -12.50 8.23 -24.77
N ASP A 62 -12.33 9.54 -24.54
CA ASP A 62 -12.61 10.59 -25.52
C ASP A 62 -11.29 11.25 -26.02
N PRO A 63 -10.79 10.89 -27.23
CA PRO A 63 -9.57 11.45 -27.78
C PRO A 63 -9.57 12.98 -27.91
N ASP A 64 -10.72 13.61 -28.09
CA ASP A 64 -10.85 15.06 -28.24
C ASP A 64 -10.52 15.80 -26.93
N LYS A 65 -10.60 15.12 -25.79
CA LYS A 65 -10.29 15.64 -24.46
C LYS A 65 -8.80 15.56 -24.11
N TRP A 66 -8.03 14.69 -24.76
CA TRP A 66 -6.63 14.42 -24.40
C TRP A 66 -5.72 15.63 -24.47
N LEU A 67 -6.06 16.63 -25.29
CA LEU A 67 -5.34 17.92 -25.36
C LEU A 67 -5.35 18.67 -24.03
N LYS A 68 -6.33 18.45 -23.14
CA LYS A 68 -6.33 19.02 -21.77
C LYS A 68 -5.13 18.54 -20.97
N ALA A 69 -4.78 17.25 -21.11
CA ALA A 69 -3.66 16.64 -20.39
C ALA A 69 -2.32 16.84 -21.11
N ASN A 70 -2.32 16.95 -22.44
CA ASN A 70 -1.10 17.19 -23.20
C ASN A 70 -1.34 18.13 -24.40
N PRO A 71 -1.03 19.44 -24.24
CA PRO A 71 -1.17 20.42 -25.32
C PRO A 71 -0.28 20.17 -26.55
N ASN A 72 0.74 19.31 -26.41
CA ASN A 72 1.65 18.92 -27.49
C ASN A 72 1.20 17.66 -28.24
N LEU A 73 0.05 17.11 -27.91
CA LEU A 73 -0.53 15.97 -28.60
C LEU A 73 -0.81 16.33 -30.08
N GLY A 74 -0.42 15.47 -30.99
CA GLY A 74 -0.45 15.73 -32.43
C GLY A 74 0.73 16.55 -32.96
N LYS A 75 1.64 17.04 -32.08
CA LYS A 75 2.86 17.77 -32.47
C LYS A 75 4.12 16.96 -32.13
N THR A 76 4.39 16.75 -30.85
CA THR A 76 5.57 16.02 -30.37
C THR A 76 5.24 14.59 -29.95
N VAL A 77 3.99 14.33 -29.62
CA VAL A 77 3.46 12.99 -29.26
C VAL A 77 2.28 12.70 -30.17
N SER A 78 2.24 11.49 -30.77
CA SER A 78 1.15 11.10 -31.66
C SER A 78 -0.09 10.66 -30.90
N TYR A 79 -1.27 10.86 -31.50
CA TYR A 79 -2.53 10.31 -31.00
C TYR A 79 -2.51 8.77 -30.92
N GLU A 80 -1.83 8.13 -31.88
CA GLU A 80 -1.66 6.67 -31.90
C GLU A 80 -0.95 6.16 -30.64
N THR A 81 0.10 6.87 -30.18
CA THR A 81 0.79 6.51 -28.92
C THR A 81 -0.16 6.54 -27.73
N TYR A 82 -0.98 7.59 -27.64
CA TYR A 82 -1.98 7.71 -26.56
C TYR A 82 -3.05 6.63 -26.65
N GLN A 83 -3.50 6.30 -27.86
CA GLN A 83 -4.47 5.23 -28.08
C GLN A 83 -3.93 3.87 -27.60
N LEU A 84 -2.68 3.56 -27.95
CA LEU A 84 -2.01 2.34 -27.47
C LEU A 84 -1.85 2.30 -25.95
N ASP A 85 -1.53 3.44 -25.32
CA ASP A 85 -1.45 3.53 -23.86
C ASP A 85 -2.83 3.31 -23.21
N VAL A 86 -3.92 3.85 -23.77
CA VAL A 86 -5.29 3.61 -23.31
C VAL A 86 -5.66 2.14 -23.42
N GLU A 87 -5.42 1.50 -24.58
CA GLU A 87 -5.68 0.08 -24.76
C GLU A 87 -4.87 -0.79 -23.80
N ARG A 88 -3.62 -0.39 -23.51
CA ARG A 88 -2.79 -1.07 -22.54
C ARG A 88 -3.33 -0.91 -21.13
N ALA A 89 -3.83 0.29 -20.77
CA ALA A 89 -4.44 0.55 -19.47
C ALA A 89 -5.72 -0.28 -19.24
N GLU A 90 -6.46 -0.58 -20.31
CA GLU A 90 -7.65 -1.44 -20.25
C GLU A 90 -7.29 -2.92 -20.08
N LYS A 91 -6.24 -3.39 -20.79
CA LYS A 91 -5.86 -4.80 -20.84
C LYS A 91 -4.90 -5.23 -19.73
N ALA A 92 -4.17 -4.29 -19.12
CA ALA A 92 -3.14 -4.54 -18.12
C ALA A 92 -3.39 -3.73 -16.83
N PRO A 93 -4.14 -4.26 -15.86
CA PRO A 93 -4.45 -3.55 -14.60
C PRO A 93 -3.22 -3.01 -13.88
N ALA A 94 -2.11 -3.74 -13.91
CA ALA A 94 -0.84 -3.32 -13.30
C ALA A 94 -0.25 -2.04 -13.91
N ALA A 95 -0.48 -1.77 -15.20
CA ALA A 95 0.02 -0.57 -15.88
C ALA A 95 -0.98 0.59 -15.84
N ARG A 96 -2.26 0.32 -15.55
CA ARG A 96 -3.36 1.27 -15.65
C ARG A 96 -3.11 2.54 -14.83
N ASN A 97 -2.85 2.40 -13.54
CA ASN A 97 -2.72 3.54 -12.64
C ASN A 97 -1.53 4.44 -13.03
N ASP A 98 -0.42 3.84 -13.46
CA ASP A 98 0.75 4.58 -13.92
C ASP A 98 0.48 5.35 -15.22
N ILE A 99 -0.21 4.74 -16.17
CA ILE A 99 -0.61 5.39 -17.43
C ILE A 99 -1.58 6.53 -17.15
N LEU A 100 -2.63 6.31 -16.37
CA LEU A 100 -3.64 7.31 -16.04
C LEU A 100 -3.03 8.51 -15.29
N ALA A 101 -2.13 8.25 -14.36
CA ALA A 101 -1.44 9.29 -13.62
C ALA A 101 -0.47 10.09 -14.50
N LYS A 102 0.38 9.42 -15.28
CA LYS A 102 1.44 10.08 -16.03
C LYS A 102 0.98 10.70 -17.36
N ARG A 103 0.05 10.05 -18.08
CA ARG A 103 -0.43 10.54 -19.36
C ARG A 103 -1.56 11.53 -19.25
N PHE A 104 -2.43 11.32 -18.28
CA PHE A 104 -3.68 12.07 -18.16
C PHE A 104 -3.76 12.97 -16.92
N GLY A 105 -2.74 12.93 -16.05
CA GLY A 105 -2.69 13.74 -14.84
C GLY A 105 -3.80 13.42 -13.85
N LEU A 106 -4.36 12.20 -13.91
CA LEU A 106 -5.43 11.78 -13.03
C LEU A 106 -4.86 11.26 -11.69
N PRO A 107 -5.38 11.73 -10.56
CA PRO A 107 -4.97 11.25 -9.26
C PRO A 107 -5.43 9.79 -9.08
N MET A 108 -4.49 8.88 -9.25
CA MET A 108 -4.74 7.45 -9.05
C MET A 108 -4.22 7.05 -7.67
N GLU A 109 -4.98 6.23 -6.96
CA GLU A 109 -4.45 5.60 -5.75
C GLU A 109 -3.40 4.56 -6.14
N GLY A 110 -2.17 4.80 -5.67
CA GLY A 110 -0.97 4.20 -6.25
C GLY A 110 -0.57 2.87 -5.67
N TYR A 111 -1.47 2.11 -5.15
CA TYR A 111 -1.18 0.71 -4.92
C TYR A 111 -1.68 -0.08 -6.13
N THR A 112 -0.74 -0.62 -6.91
CA THR A 112 -1.03 -1.78 -7.73
C THR A 112 -1.28 -2.91 -6.72
N TYR A 113 -2.53 -3.04 -6.30
CA TYR A 113 -2.90 -4.18 -5.47
C TYR A 113 -2.63 -5.44 -6.29
N TYR A 114 -2.02 -6.44 -5.67
CA TYR A 114 -1.83 -7.74 -6.28
C TYR A 114 -3.18 -8.36 -6.68
N PHE A 115 -4.22 -8.07 -5.88
CA PHE A 115 -5.60 -8.42 -6.14
C PHE A 115 -6.44 -7.17 -6.40
N THR A 116 -7.41 -7.25 -7.28
CA THR A 116 -8.44 -6.21 -7.44
C THR A 116 -9.35 -6.17 -6.22
N TYR A 117 -10.10 -5.05 -6.05
CA TYR A 117 -11.06 -4.94 -4.95
C TYR A 117 -12.11 -6.07 -4.99
N GLU A 118 -12.58 -6.43 -6.18
CA GLU A 118 -13.55 -7.50 -6.39
C GLU A 118 -13.00 -8.87 -5.97
N GLU A 119 -11.72 -9.12 -6.21
CA GLU A 119 -11.03 -10.35 -5.81
C GLU A 119 -10.79 -10.41 -4.29
N THR A 120 -10.72 -9.25 -3.63
CA THR A 120 -10.54 -9.16 -2.17
C THR A 120 -11.85 -9.10 -1.40
N LEU A 121 -13.00 -8.99 -2.09
CA LEU A 121 -14.29 -9.02 -1.40
C LEU A 121 -14.43 -10.30 -0.58
N PRO A 122 -14.73 -10.18 0.72
CA PRO A 122 -14.77 -11.35 1.61
C PRO A 122 -15.83 -12.34 1.13
N HIS A 123 -15.38 -13.44 0.63
CA HIS A 123 -16.24 -14.58 0.35
C HIS A 123 -16.59 -15.22 1.66
N ARG A 124 -17.71 -14.85 2.27
CA ARG A 124 -18.37 -15.42 3.43
C ARG A 124 -17.43 -15.72 4.62
N HIS A 125 -17.76 -15.25 5.81
CA HIS A 125 -17.16 -15.70 7.05
C HIS A 125 -17.29 -17.23 7.14
N ARG A 126 -16.16 -17.90 7.09
CA ARG A 126 -16.06 -19.34 7.30
C ARG A 126 -15.33 -19.56 8.61
N ASP A 127 -15.85 -20.49 9.38
CA ASP A 127 -15.15 -21.04 10.53
C ASP A 127 -14.07 -22.00 10.04
N TYR A 128 -12.85 -21.84 10.56
CA TYR A 128 -11.69 -22.68 10.25
C TYR A 128 -11.27 -23.53 11.46
N TRP A 129 -12.16 -23.74 12.42
CA TRP A 129 -11.91 -24.53 13.60
C TRP A 129 -11.39 -25.93 13.22
N GLN A 130 -10.25 -26.34 13.84
CA GLN A 130 -9.54 -27.60 13.58
C GLN A 130 -9.14 -27.83 12.11
N MET A 131 -9.11 -26.81 11.30
CA MET A 131 -8.62 -26.96 9.93
C MET A 131 -7.09 -26.81 9.89
N PRO A 132 -6.41 -27.69 9.10
CA PRO A 132 -4.97 -27.53 8.88
C PRO A 132 -4.70 -26.25 8.09
N CYS A 133 -3.64 -25.54 8.50
CA CYS A 133 -3.20 -24.31 7.81
C CYS A 133 -1.68 -24.18 7.80
N SER A 134 -1.22 -23.33 6.91
CA SER A 134 0.15 -22.79 6.93
C SER A 134 0.11 -21.37 7.51
N LEU A 135 1.07 -21.07 8.37
CA LEU A 135 1.28 -19.74 8.94
C LEU A 135 2.48 -19.10 8.26
N GLY A 136 2.29 -17.92 7.66
CA GLY A 136 3.37 -17.07 7.16
C GLY A 136 3.59 -15.88 8.09
N ALA A 137 4.84 -15.52 8.36
CA ALA A 137 5.21 -14.40 9.20
C ALA A 137 6.22 -13.47 8.52
N ASP A 138 5.93 -12.16 8.62
CA ASP A 138 6.84 -11.08 8.32
C ASP A 138 7.06 -10.27 9.60
N LEU A 139 8.28 -10.36 10.17
CA LEU A 139 8.62 -9.85 11.49
C LEU A 139 9.46 -8.59 11.39
N SER A 140 8.93 -7.47 11.85
CA SER A 140 9.60 -6.19 11.89
C SER A 140 9.99 -5.80 13.32
N GLN A 141 11.18 -5.21 13.46
CA GLN A 141 11.60 -4.53 14.71
C GLN A 141 11.71 -3.03 14.42
N GLY A 142 10.63 -2.30 14.56
CA GLY A 142 10.72 -0.86 14.36
C GLY A 142 9.38 -0.19 14.10
N ASP A 143 9.39 0.76 13.17
CA ASP A 143 8.21 1.55 12.79
C ASP A 143 7.32 0.84 11.74
N ASP A 144 7.40 -0.49 11.62
CA ASP A 144 6.64 -1.29 10.66
C ASP A 144 5.77 -2.34 11.38
N PHE A 145 4.94 -3.06 10.61
CA PHE A 145 4.07 -4.10 11.14
C PHE A 145 4.82 -5.42 11.36
N CYS A 146 4.39 -6.18 12.38
CA CYS A 146 4.55 -7.63 12.33
C CYS A 146 3.26 -8.23 11.76
N ALA A 147 3.37 -8.96 10.67
CA ALA A 147 2.24 -9.50 9.94
C ALA A 147 2.24 -11.03 9.94
N PHE A 148 1.09 -11.60 10.29
CA PHE A 148 0.88 -13.04 10.27
C PHE A 148 -0.32 -13.39 9.38
N THR A 149 -0.14 -14.40 8.54
CA THR A 149 -1.17 -14.86 7.60
C THR A 149 -1.37 -16.36 7.73
N PHE A 150 -2.59 -16.77 8.06
CA PHE A 150 -3.02 -18.16 8.06
C PHE A 150 -3.65 -18.49 6.70
N LEU A 151 -3.15 -19.54 6.05
CA LEU A 151 -3.62 -20.03 4.75
C LEU A 151 -4.24 -21.43 4.93
N PHE A 152 -5.53 -21.53 4.70
CA PHE A 152 -6.32 -22.75 4.85
C PHE A 152 -6.65 -23.36 3.49
N PRO A 153 -6.07 -24.50 3.09
CA PRO A 153 -6.45 -25.17 1.85
C PRO A 153 -7.89 -25.72 1.95
N LEU A 154 -8.71 -25.44 0.94
CA LEU A 154 -10.10 -25.85 0.87
C LEU A 154 -10.29 -26.98 -0.13
N SER A 155 -11.32 -27.80 0.10
CA SER A 155 -11.63 -28.99 -0.70
C SER A 155 -11.93 -28.71 -2.18
N ASN A 156 -12.29 -27.48 -2.52
CA ASN A 156 -12.55 -27.03 -3.90
C ASN A 156 -11.30 -26.48 -4.62
N GLY A 157 -10.11 -26.61 -4.03
CA GLY A 157 -8.86 -26.09 -4.58
C GLY A 157 -8.63 -24.58 -4.36
N SER A 158 -9.55 -23.89 -3.69
CA SER A 158 -9.33 -22.51 -3.24
C SER A 158 -8.68 -22.46 -1.85
N PHE A 159 -8.37 -21.26 -1.38
CA PHE A 159 -7.77 -21.06 -0.06
C PHE A 159 -8.62 -20.09 0.77
N GLY A 160 -8.72 -20.37 2.05
CA GLY A 160 -9.15 -19.40 3.05
C GLY A 160 -7.95 -18.65 3.60
N VAL A 161 -8.13 -17.36 3.87
CA VAL A 161 -7.06 -16.50 4.40
C VAL A 161 -7.57 -15.80 5.65
N LYS A 162 -6.79 -15.80 6.72
CA LYS A 162 -6.96 -14.98 7.91
C LYS A 162 -5.65 -14.29 8.22
N THR A 163 -5.72 -13.07 8.70
CA THR A 163 -4.54 -12.29 9.08
C THR A 163 -4.66 -11.80 10.52
N ARG A 164 -3.51 -11.69 11.19
CA ARG A 164 -3.36 -11.01 12.46
C ARG A 164 -2.09 -10.18 12.41
N ASN A 165 -2.20 -8.89 12.64
CA ASN A 165 -1.12 -7.95 12.45
C ASN A 165 -0.91 -7.17 13.74
N TYR A 166 0.34 -6.76 14.00
CA TYR A 166 0.71 -6.02 15.20
C TYR A 166 1.43 -4.74 14.84
N ILE A 167 1.16 -3.68 15.60
CA ILE A 167 1.82 -2.38 15.50
C ILE A 167 2.00 -1.80 16.90
N SER A 168 3.10 -1.06 17.13
CA SER A 168 3.27 -0.37 18.40
C SER A 168 2.37 0.87 18.49
N SER A 169 1.91 1.21 19.69
CA SER A 169 1.11 2.41 19.95
C SER A 169 1.84 3.68 19.50
N SER A 170 3.16 3.75 19.68
CA SER A 170 3.99 4.86 19.22
C SER A 170 4.00 5.00 17.70
N THR A 171 4.12 3.89 16.96
CA THR A 171 4.10 3.90 15.50
C THR A 171 2.73 4.32 14.99
N LEU A 172 1.65 3.80 15.58
CA LEU A 172 0.28 4.19 15.23
C LEU A 172 0.05 5.71 15.41
N MET A 173 0.58 6.30 16.48
CA MET A 173 0.45 7.74 16.76
C MET A 173 1.19 8.61 15.73
N LYS A 174 2.28 8.13 15.15
CA LYS A 174 3.06 8.86 14.12
C LYS A 174 2.34 8.90 12.76
N LEU A 175 1.36 8.03 12.53
CA LEU A 175 0.66 7.95 11.26
C LEU A 175 -0.26 9.16 11.03
N PRO A 176 -0.43 9.60 9.77
CA PRO A 176 -1.41 10.62 9.40
C PRO A 176 -2.82 10.26 9.88
N ALA A 177 -3.61 11.26 10.26
CA ALA A 177 -4.96 11.06 10.79
C ALA A 177 -5.86 10.22 9.86
N ALA A 178 -5.77 10.43 8.55
CA ALA A 178 -6.52 9.66 7.56
C ALA A 178 -6.17 8.15 7.56
N MET A 179 -4.90 7.79 7.81
CA MET A 179 -4.48 6.39 7.95
C MET A 179 -4.97 5.80 9.26
N ARG A 180 -4.91 6.55 10.36
CA ARG A 180 -5.42 6.08 11.67
C ARG A 180 -6.90 5.70 11.60
N ILE A 181 -7.72 6.47 10.89
CA ILE A 181 -9.14 6.14 10.68
C ILE A 181 -9.33 4.80 9.97
N LYS A 182 -8.50 4.50 8.97
CA LYS A 182 -8.53 3.18 8.30
C LYS A 182 -8.13 2.06 9.25
N TYR A 183 -7.13 2.29 10.09
CA TYR A 183 -6.64 1.28 11.05
C TYR A 183 -7.61 1.04 12.21
N ASP A 184 -8.40 2.05 12.59
CA ASP A 184 -9.48 1.88 13.57
C ASP A 184 -10.48 0.78 13.16
N GLN A 185 -10.75 0.65 11.85
CA GLN A 185 -11.59 -0.43 11.35
C GLN A 185 -10.93 -1.79 11.55
N PHE A 186 -9.65 -1.96 11.18
CA PHE A 186 -8.91 -3.20 11.35
C PHE A 186 -8.74 -3.61 12.82
N MET A 187 -8.60 -2.62 13.73
CA MET A 187 -8.60 -2.87 15.18
C MET A 187 -9.96 -3.40 15.66
N LYS A 188 -11.06 -2.80 15.18
CA LYS A 188 -12.43 -3.27 15.52
C LYS A 188 -12.74 -4.66 14.98
N GLU A 189 -12.19 -5.00 13.82
CA GLU A 189 -12.31 -6.32 13.19
C GLU A 189 -11.38 -7.37 13.82
N GLY A 190 -10.45 -6.96 14.69
CA GLY A 190 -9.48 -7.84 15.36
C GLY A 190 -8.35 -8.34 14.46
N SER A 191 -8.19 -7.78 13.26
CA SER A 191 -7.08 -8.12 12.35
C SER A 191 -5.83 -7.28 12.59
N LEU A 192 -5.93 -6.18 13.36
CA LEU A 192 -4.83 -5.33 13.79
C LEU A 192 -4.85 -5.19 15.31
N ILE A 193 -3.76 -5.59 15.96
CA ILE A 193 -3.52 -5.47 17.40
C ILE A 193 -2.51 -4.36 17.64
N VAL A 194 -2.83 -3.47 18.57
CA VAL A 194 -1.93 -2.41 18.99
C VAL A 194 -1.34 -2.80 20.34
N LEU A 195 -0.03 -2.98 20.38
CA LEU A 195 0.71 -3.23 21.63
C LEU A 195 1.30 -1.93 22.15
N GLU A 196 1.32 -1.79 23.48
CA GLU A 196 1.86 -0.60 24.11
C GLU A 196 3.40 -0.54 23.98
N GLY A 197 3.93 0.63 23.66
CA GLY A 197 5.38 0.84 23.60
C GLY A 197 5.85 1.59 22.36
N THR A 198 7.17 1.74 22.28
CA THR A 198 7.85 2.37 21.14
C THR A 198 8.30 1.38 20.09
N VAL A 199 8.51 0.13 20.48
CA VAL A 199 8.92 -1.00 19.63
C VAL A 199 8.06 -2.20 20.04
N LEU A 200 7.78 -3.07 19.10
CA LEU A 200 7.06 -4.32 19.37
C LEU A 200 7.94 -5.28 20.19
N ASP A 201 7.40 -5.75 21.31
CA ASP A 201 8.01 -6.85 22.06
C ASP A 201 7.62 -8.16 21.38
N MET A 202 8.61 -8.89 20.86
CA MET A 202 8.38 -10.14 20.15
C MET A 202 7.80 -11.24 21.02
N MET A 203 8.04 -11.19 22.34
CA MET A 203 7.43 -12.15 23.26
C MET A 203 5.95 -11.85 23.49
N GLU A 204 5.58 -10.59 23.62
CA GLU A 204 4.18 -10.18 23.72
C GLU A 204 3.41 -10.53 22.44
N VAL A 205 4.03 -10.27 21.26
CA VAL A 205 3.49 -10.68 19.96
C VAL A 205 3.29 -12.20 19.90
N TYR A 206 4.27 -12.97 20.37
CA TYR A 206 4.19 -14.44 20.39
C TYR A 206 3.04 -14.93 21.28
N GLU A 207 2.95 -14.44 22.51
CA GLU A 207 1.92 -14.87 23.48
C GLU A 207 0.50 -14.54 22.96
N ASP A 208 0.29 -13.37 22.39
CA ASP A 208 -1.01 -13.00 21.82
C ASP A 208 -1.35 -13.85 20.58
N LEU A 209 -0.37 -14.11 19.70
CA LEU A 209 -0.58 -14.97 18.53
C LEU A 209 -0.89 -16.42 18.93
N ASP A 210 -0.15 -16.97 19.87
CA ASP A 210 -0.34 -18.35 20.35
C ASP A 210 -1.72 -18.51 21.00
N ASN A 211 -2.12 -17.58 21.87
CA ASN A 211 -3.46 -17.54 22.43
C ASN A 211 -4.54 -17.47 21.34
N HIS A 212 -4.34 -16.65 20.32
CA HIS A 212 -5.27 -16.55 19.19
C HIS A 212 -5.39 -17.87 18.41
N ILE A 213 -4.28 -18.56 18.17
CA ILE A 213 -4.28 -19.88 17.51
C ILE A 213 -5.08 -20.88 18.32
N ILE A 214 -4.87 -20.90 19.63
CA ILE A 214 -5.60 -21.79 20.57
C ILE A 214 -7.10 -21.47 20.59
N GLU A 215 -7.45 -20.19 20.74
CA GLU A 215 -8.85 -19.74 20.81
C GLU A 215 -9.61 -20.02 19.51
N CYS A 216 -8.96 -19.82 18.35
CA CYS A 216 -9.54 -20.11 17.04
C CYS A 216 -9.45 -21.61 16.67
N GLY A 217 -8.72 -22.42 17.45
CA GLY A 217 -8.54 -23.85 17.21
C GLY A 217 -7.85 -24.16 15.89
N TYR A 218 -6.90 -23.34 15.44
CA TYR A 218 -6.19 -23.54 14.17
C TYR A 218 -5.16 -24.66 14.30
N ASP A 219 -5.10 -25.55 13.31
CA ASP A 219 -4.13 -26.64 13.24
C ASP A 219 -2.96 -26.22 12.32
N VAL A 220 -1.97 -25.49 12.91
CA VAL A 220 -0.82 -24.97 12.16
C VAL A 220 0.16 -26.10 11.86
N ARG A 221 0.31 -26.46 10.57
CA ARG A 221 1.16 -27.55 10.08
C ARG A 221 2.51 -27.08 9.56
N CYS A 222 2.59 -25.84 9.10
CA CYS A 222 3.80 -25.24 8.56
C CYS A 222 3.89 -23.80 9.02
N PHE A 223 5.12 -23.36 9.37
CA PHE A 223 5.44 -21.98 9.73
C PHE A 223 6.54 -21.45 8.83
N GLY A 224 6.17 -20.56 7.89
CA GLY A 224 7.08 -19.89 6.97
C GLY A 224 7.42 -18.48 7.47
N TYR A 225 8.70 -18.09 7.40
CA TYR A 225 9.13 -16.78 7.88
C TYR A 225 10.31 -16.23 7.09
N ASP A 226 10.40 -14.88 6.97
CA ASP A 226 11.63 -14.20 6.55
C ASP A 226 12.64 -14.23 7.71
N PRO A 227 13.91 -14.64 7.48
CA PRO A 227 14.90 -14.77 8.55
C PRO A 227 15.35 -13.44 9.17
N TYR A 228 14.99 -12.30 8.56
CA TYR A 228 15.35 -11.00 9.09
C TYR A 228 14.57 -10.74 10.39
N ASN A 229 15.28 -10.41 11.49
CA ASN A 229 14.73 -10.17 12.82
C ASN A 229 13.90 -11.30 13.47
N ALA A 230 13.87 -12.50 12.88
CA ALA A 230 12.98 -13.58 13.30
C ALA A 230 13.53 -14.50 14.40
N LYS A 231 14.81 -14.39 14.77
CA LYS A 231 15.52 -15.40 15.58
C LYS A 231 14.80 -15.72 16.88
N GLU A 232 14.50 -14.72 17.70
CA GLU A 232 13.91 -14.88 19.03
C GLU A 232 12.52 -15.50 18.95
N PHE A 233 11.69 -15.00 18.05
CA PHE A 233 10.34 -15.52 17.81
C PHE A 233 10.37 -16.98 17.34
N VAL A 234 11.24 -17.32 16.40
CA VAL A 234 11.34 -18.69 15.84
C VAL A 234 11.90 -19.68 16.86
N GLU A 235 12.87 -19.29 17.68
CA GLU A 235 13.38 -20.12 18.77
C GLU A 235 12.29 -20.43 19.79
N ARG A 236 11.46 -19.45 20.13
CA ARG A 236 10.30 -19.65 21.02
C ARG A 236 9.27 -20.57 20.39
N TRP A 237 8.91 -20.32 19.12
CA TRP A 237 7.99 -21.18 18.38
C TRP A 237 8.46 -22.64 18.35
N ALA A 238 9.73 -22.87 18.00
CA ALA A 238 10.32 -24.21 17.93
C ALA A 238 10.36 -24.92 19.28
N SER A 239 10.53 -24.16 20.38
CA SER A 239 10.53 -24.69 21.74
C SER A 239 9.14 -25.19 22.18
N GLU A 240 8.08 -24.51 21.79
CA GLU A 240 6.71 -24.82 22.24
C GLU A 240 5.95 -25.73 21.25
N ASN A 241 6.14 -25.52 19.95
CA ASN A 241 5.43 -26.24 18.90
C ASN A 241 6.28 -27.36 18.24
N GLY A 242 7.54 -27.47 18.62
CA GLY A 242 8.51 -28.38 18.00
C GLY A 242 9.16 -27.79 16.75
N PRO A 243 10.30 -28.40 16.30
CA PRO A 243 11.11 -27.86 15.20
C PRO A 243 10.58 -28.24 13.80
N PHE A 244 9.54 -29.03 13.71
CA PHE A 244 9.04 -29.53 12.43
C PHE A 244 8.13 -28.52 11.73
N GLY A 245 8.20 -28.49 10.39
CA GLY A 245 7.37 -27.59 9.57
C GLY A 245 7.77 -26.12 9.63
N ILE A 246 8.97 -25.82 10.11
CA ILE A 246 9.52 -24.44 10.14
C ILE A 246 10.35 -24.22 8.89
N GLU A 247 9.95 -23.28 8.02
CA GLU A 247 10.56 -23.03 6.74
C GLU A 247 11.05 -21.60 6.61
N LYS A 248 12.29 -21.42 6.16
CA LYS A 248 12.84 -20.10 5.83
C LYS A 248 12.42 -19.67 4.43
N VAL A 249 11.75 -18.53 4.33
CA VAL A 249 11.35 -17.94 3.06
C VAL A 249 12.13 -16.64 2.89
N ILE A 250 13.23 -16.71 2.12
CA ILE A 250 14.09 -15.54 1.88
C ILE A 250 13.38 -14.62 0.88
N GLN A 251 13.03 -13.43 1.33
CA GLN A 251 12.46 -12.39 0.48
C GLN A 251 13.60 -11.51 -0.09
N GLY A 252 13.71 -11.43 -1.40
CA GLY A 252 14.72 -10.60 -2.04
C GLY A 252 14.44 -10.38 -3.53
N ALA A 253 14.91 -9.26 -4.07
CA ALA A 253 14.71 -8.89 -5.47
C ALA A 253 15.29 -9.88 -6.50
N LYS A 254 16.04 -10.89 -6.05
CA LYS A 254 16.64 -11.95 -6.88
C LYS A 254 16.07 -13.33 -6.60
N THR A 255 15.21 -13.49 -5.61
CA THR A 255 14.49 -14.73 -5.39
C THR A 255 13.28 -14.70 -6.29
N GLU A 256 13.36 -15.41 -7.42
CA GLU A 256 12.15 -15.76 -8.16
C GLU A 256 11.26 -16.50 -7.17
N SER A 257 10.13 -15.91 -6.87
CA SER A 257 9.09 -16.58 -6.11
C SER A 257 8.71 -17.84 -6.89
N VAL A 258 8.93 -18.97 -6.30
CA VAL A 258 8.47 -20.27 -6.78
C VAL A 258 6.95 -20.31 -6.77
#